data_804a9b80901192abb7bbcccaf5860337
#
_entry.id   804a9b80901192abb7bbcccaf5860337
#
_cell.length_a   1.000
_cell.length_b   1.000
_cell.length_c   1.000
_cell.angle_alpha   90.00
_cell.angle_beta   90.00
_cell.angle_gamma   90.00
#
_symmetry.space_group_name_H-M   'P 1'
#
loop_
_entity.id
_entity.type
_entity.pdbx_description
1 polymer ?
#
loop_
_entity_poly.entity_id
_entity_poly.type
_entity_poly.pdbx_seq_one_letter_code
_entity_poly.pdbx_strand_id
1 'polypeptide(L)'
;MLQAYIDMLADAFNTDGCTTRADYWSAILMAIFVPPALILLGINLLRFEILLFIMPSIAMGAFAIMLIGATIPAVIAINARRLHDIGISGWWQLVYFIPGIGPLWLFILLCSSSQLENNPYRQES
;
A
#
# COMPACT_ATOMS: atom_id res chain seq x y z
N MET A 1 8.42 -6.30 7.70
CA MET A 1 8.29 -5.42 6.51
C MET A 1 7.81 -6.19 5.29
N LEU A 2 8.58 -7.17 4.77
CA LEU A 2 8.17 -7.93 3.59
C LEU A 2 6.82 -8.66 3.81
N GLN A 3 6.63 -9.29 4.97
CA GLN A 3 5.36 -9.95 5.31
C GLN A 3 4.19 -8.97 5.30
N ALA A 4 4.33 -7.80 5.92
CA ALA A 4 3.29 -6.79 5.93
C ALA A 4 2.92 -6.29 4.51
N TYR A 5 3.89 -6.23 3.59
CA TYR A 5 3.62 -5.91 2.19
C TYR A 5 2.89 -7.04 1.46
N ILE A 6 3.28 -8.29 1.70
CA ILE A 6 2.60 -9.47 1.13
C ILE A 6 1.15 -9.54 1.64
N ASP A 7 0.94 -9.36 2.95
CA ASP A 7 -0.39 -9.37 3.56
C ASP A 7 -1.26 -8.22 3.02
N MET A 8 -0.66 -7.04 2.79
CA MET A 8 -1.34 -5.92 2.13
C MET A 8 -1.82 -6.28 0.72
N LEU A 9 -0.98 -6.95 -0.08
CA LEU A 9 -1.34 -7.36 -1.44
C LEU A 9 -2.37 -8.50 -1.44
N ALA A 10 -2.24 -9.45 -0.52
CA ALA A 10 -3.18 -10.58 -0.39
C ALA A 10 -4.59 -10.09 -0.01
N ASP A 11 -4.67 -9.12 0.89
CA ASP A 11 -5.91 -8.51 1.36
C ASP A 11 -6.31 -7.25 0.60
N ALA A 12 -5.91 -7.12 -0.67
CA ALA A 12 -6.10 -5.90 -1.46
C ALA A 12 -7.57 -5.45 -1.61
N PHE A 13 -8.51 -6.37 -1.49
CA PHE A 13 -9.95 -6.11 -1.60
C PHE A 13 -10.70 -6.24 -0.26
N ASN A 14 -9.99 -6.60 0.81
CA ASN A 14 -10.57 -6.74 2.14
C ASN A 14 -10.34 -5.45 2.93
N THR A 15 -11.41 -4.73 3.21
CA THR A 15 -11.40 -3.49 4.00
C THR A 15 -11.79 -3.70 5.46
N ASP A 16 -12.14 -4.94 5.83
CA ASP A 16 -12.55 -5.27 7.19
C ASP A 16 -11.34 -5.49 8.10
N GLY A 17 -11.48 -5.13 9.36
CA GLY A 17 -10.43 -5.28 10.36
C GLY A 17 -9.63 -4.02 10.64
N CYS A 18 -8.59 -4.17 11.44
CA CYS A 18 -7.72 -3.10 11.93
C CYS A 18 -6.26 -3.40 11.59
N THR A 19 -5.50 -2.37 11.26
CA THR A 19 -4.06 -2.47 10.95
C THR A 19 -3.28 -1.57 11.91
N THR A 20 -2.25 -2.12 12.56
CA THR A 20 -1.39 -1.34 13.47
C THR A 20 -0.56 -0.30 12.71
N ARG A 21 -0.09 0.74 13.42
CA ARG A 21 0.77 1.76 12.80
C ARG A 21 2.04 1.18 12.20
N ALA A 22 2.67 0.23 12.88
CA ALA A 22 3.93 -0.38 12.44
C ALA A 22 3.73 -1.17 11.14
N ASP A 23 2.70 -2.00 11.06
CA ASP A 23 2.39 -2.79 9.86
C ASP A 23 1.98 -1.90 8.70
N TYR A 24 1.15 -0.87 8.96
CA TYR A 24 0.75 0.11 7.95
C TYR A 24 1.96 0.78 7.29
N TRP A 25 2.84 1.41 8.10
CA TRP A 25 3.98 2.16 7.55
C TRP A 25 5.00 1.24 6.87
N SER A 26 5.23 0.03 7.40
CA SER A 26 6.12 -0.94 6.76
C SER A 26 5.60 -1.39 5.39
N ALA A 27 4.30 -1.63 5.25
CA ALA A 27 3.68 -2.01 3.99
C ALA A 27 3.73 -0.88 2.95
N ILE A 28 3.41 0.36 3.36
CA ILE A 28 3.44 1.54 2.48
C ILE A 28 4.86 1.83 1.98
N LEU A 29 5.87 1.75 2.84
CA LEU A 29 7.27 1.93 2.41
C LEU A 29 7.66 0.92 1.33
N MET A 30 7.32 -0.36 1.53
CA MET A 30 7.58 -1.39 0.51
C MET A 30 6.80 -1.13 -0.78
N ALA A 31 5.54 -0.69 -0.70
CA ALA A 31 4.72 -0.35 -1.86
C ALA A 31 5.29 0.82 -2.69
N ILE A 32 5.96 1.77 -2.04
CA ILE A 32 6.60 2.91 -2.72
C ILE A 32 7.92 2.50 -3.38
N PHE A 33 8.73 1.65 -2.74
CA PHE A 33 10.10 1.37 -3.21
C PHE A 33 10.21 0.16 -4.12
N VAL A 34 9.43 -0.90 -3.92
CA VAL A 34 9.57 -2.16 -4.67
C VAL A 34 9.26 -2.02 -6.17
N PRO A 35 8.12 -1.46 -6.61
CA PRO A 35 7.83 -1.35 -8.04
C PRO A 35 8.84 -0.49 -8.81
N PRO A 36 9.23 0.72 -8.38
CA PRO A 36 10.22 1.51 -9.13
C PRO A 36 11.61 0.89 -9.13
N ALA A 37 12.01 0.19 -8.06
CA ALA A 37 13.28 -0.54 -8.03
C ALA A 37 13.32 -1.65 -9.09
N LEU A 38 12.23 -2.39 -9.29
CA LEU A 38 12.12 -3.42 -10.33
C LEU A 38 12.15 -2.82 -11.73
N ILE A 39 11.52 -1.66 -11.95
CA ILE A 39 11.57 -0.94 -13.24
C ILE A 39 13.01 -0.50 -13.55
N LEU A 40 13.69 0.12 -12.58
CA LEU A 40 15.08 0.56 -12.74
C LEU A 40 16.02 -0.61 -13.01
N LEU A 41 15.84 -1.73 -12.34
CA LEU A 41 16.61 -2.95 -12.58
C LEU A 41 16.38 -3.48 -14.00
N GLY A 42 15.12 -3.51 -14.47
CA GLY A 42 14.77 -3.90 -15.84
C GLY A 42 15.42 -3.02 -16.90
N ILE A 43 15.40 -1.69 -16.70
CA ILE A 43 16.06 -0.73 -17.62
C ILE A 43 17.58 -0.93 -17.66
N ASN A 44 18.22 -1.21 -16.53
CA ASN A 44 19.66 -1.48 -16.48
C ASN A 44 20.04 -2.78 -17.18
N LEU A 45 19.23 -3.82 -17.06
CA LEU A 45 19.42 -5.09 -17.76
C LEU A 45 19.30 -4.92 -19.29
N LEU A 46 18.40 -4.06 -19.78
CA LEU A 46 18.26 -3.71 -21.20
C LEU A 46 19.51 -3.04 -21.79
N ARG A 47 20.27 -2.31 -20.99
CA ARG A 47 21.49 -1.62 -21.46
C ARG A 47 22.69 -2.54 -21.67
N PHE A 48 22.71 -3.69 -21.02
CA PHE A 48 23.93 -4.50 -20.95
C PHE A 48 24.10 -5.48 -22.12
N GLU A 49 23.02 -6.00 -22.74
CA GLU A 49 23.09 -6.77 -24.01
C GLU A 49 21.70 -6.90 -24.66
N ILE A 50 21.57 -6.31 -25.86
CA ILE A 50 20.26 -6.06 -26.47
C ILE A 50 19.49 -7.33 -26.87
N LEU A 51 20.15 -8.44 -27.23
CA LEU A 51 19.47 -9.60 -27.82
C LEU A 51 19.15 -10.73 -26.82
N LEU A 52 20.00 -10.98 -25.84
CA LEU A 52 19.86 -12.09 -24.91
C LEU A 52 18.99 -11.75 -23.68
N PHE A 53 18.84 -10.45 -23.36
CA PHE A 53 18.16 -9.95 -22.17
C PHE A 53 16.81 -9.24 -22.44
N ILE A 54 16.39 -9.09 -23.71
CA ILE A 54 15.11 -8.42 -24.05
C ILE A 54 13.92 -9.13 -23.38
N MET A 55 13.84 -10.46 -23.43
CA MET A 55 12.72 -11.22 -22.88
C MET A 55 12.62 -11.12 -21.35
N PRO A 56 13.72 -11.30 -20.57
CA PRO A 56 13.65 -11.11 -19.11
C PRO A 56 13.31 -9.68 -18.69
N SER A 57 13.80 -8.65 -19.42
CA SER A 57 13.53 -7.26 -19.06
C SER A 57 12.09 -6.84 -19.37
N ILE A 58 11.50 -7.35 -20.47
CA ILE A 58 10.07 -7.16 -20.77
C ILE A 58 9.21 -7.85 -19.69
N ALA A 59 9.55 -9.09 -19.31
CA ALA A 59 8.84 -9.82 -18.26
C ALA A 59 8.91 -9.08 -16.90
N MET A 60 10.08 -8.54 -16.57
CA MET A 60 10.29 -7.77 -15.34
C MET A 60 9.51 -6.45 -15.35
N GLY A 61 9.47 -5.76 -16.49
CA GLY A 61 8.67 -4.55 -16.67
C GLY A 61 7.17 -4.84 -16.55
N ALA A 62 6.68 -5.90 -17.20
CA ALA A 62 5.29 -6.33 -17.10
C ALA A 62 4.91 -6.72 -15.68
N PHE A 63 5.78 -7.44 -14.97
CA PHE A 63 5.58 -7.80 -13.57
C PHE A 63 5.52 -6.55 -12.67
N ALA A 64 6.40 -5.57 -12.88
CA ALA A 64 6.37 -4.31 -12.14
C ALA A 64 5.07 -3.52 -12.37
N ILE A 65 4.57 -3.46 -13.62
CA ILE A 65 3.29 -2.82 -13.94
C ILE A 65 2.13 -3.54 -13.26
N MET A 66 2.14 -4.86 -13.24
CA MET A 66 1.13 -5.66 -12.53
C MET A 66 1.16 -5.39 -11.02
N LEU A 67 2.35 -5.29 -10.42
CA LEU A 67 2.50 -4.92 -9.01
C LEU A 67 1.96 -3.52 -8.71
N ILE A 68 2.21 -2.53 -9.58
CA ILE A 68 1.66 -1.18 -9.45
C ILE A 68 0.13 -1.23 -9.48
N GLY A 69 -0.45 -1.98 -10.43
CA GLY A 69 -1.90 -2.14 -10.54
C GLY A 69 -2.53 -2.81 -9.31
N ALA A 70 -1.87 -3.81 -8.72
CA ALA A 70 -2.31 -4.46 -7.50
C ALA A 70 -2.10 -3.59 -6.24
N THR A 71 -1.11 -2.69 -6.26
CA THR A 71 -0.80 -1.81 -5.13
C THR A 71 -1.92 -0.79 -4.87
N ILE A 72 -2.59 -0.29 -5.91
CA ILE A 72 -3.65 0.73 -5.76
C ILE A 72 -4.80 0.23 -4.86
N PRO A 73 -5.50 -0.90 -5.17
CA PRO A 73 -6.56 -1.40 -4.30
C PRO A 73 -6.03 -1.83 -2.92
N ALA A 74 -4.81 -2.37 -2.87
CA ALA A 74 -4.18 -2.75 -1.62
C ALA A 74 -3.92 -1.56 -0.69
N VAL A 75 -3.46 -0.42 -1.22
CA VAL A 75 -3.29 0.83 -0.45
C VAL A 75 -4.64 1.37 0.03
N ILE A 76 -5.68 1.31 -0.80
CA ILE A 76 -7.03 1.71 -0.39
C ILE A 76 -7.53 0.85 0.78
N ALA A 77 -7.35 -0.47 0.69
CA ALA A 77 -7.79 -1.39 1.73
C ALA A 77 -7.02 -1.21 3.05
N ILE A 78 -5.68 -1.06 2.99
CA ILE A 78 -4.88 -0.87 4.21
C ILE A 78 -5.14 0.49 4.88
N ASN A 79 -5.42 1.54 4.08
CA ASN A 79 -5.84 2.84 4.61
C ASN A 79 -7.20 2.71 5.32
N ALA A 80 -8.17 2.01 4.74
CA ALA A 80 -9.47 1.77 5.37
C ALA A 80 -9.31 1.02 6.70
N ARG A 81 -8.53 -0.07 6.73
CA ARG A 81 -8.24 -0.83 7.97
C ARG A 81 -7.54 0.02 9.01
N ARG A 82 -6.66 0.93 8.60
CA ARG A 82 -5.99 1.84 9.54
C ARG A 82 -6.96 2.88 10.09
N LEU A 83 -7.88 3.41 9.29
CA LEU A 83 -8.95 4.30 9.75
C LEU A 83 -9.90 3.58 10.71
N HIS A 84 -10.25 2.32 10.44
CA HIS A 84 -11.04 1.49 11.35
C HIS A 84 -10.31 1.28 12.70
N ASP A 85 -8.99 1.13 12.70
CA ASP A 85 -8.20 0.96 13.93
C ASP A 85 -8.24 2.20 14.85
N ILE A 86 -8.42 3.38 14.29
CA ILE A 86 -8.64 4.63 15.03
C ILE A 86 -10.12 4.98 15.24
N GLY A 87 -11.04 4.03 14.97
CA GLY A 87 -12.47 4.19 15.18
C GLY A 87 -13.19 5.05 14.14
N ILE A 88 -12.58 5.31 12.99
CA ILE A 88 -13.11 6.17 11.93
C ILE A 88 -13.45 5.31 10.71
N SER A 89 -14.55 5.65 10.02
CA SER A 89 -14.95 4.96 8.78
C SER A 89 -13.90 5.10 7.68
N GLY A 90 -13.66 4.02 6.94
CA GLY A 90 -12.75 4.00 5.78
C GLY A 90 -13.10 5.00 4.69
N TRP A 91 -14.36 5.48 4.62
CA TRP A 91 -14.78 6.52 3.69
C TRP A 91 -14.08 7.86 3.89
N TRP A 92 -13.50 8.11 5.06
CA TRP A 92 -12.70 9.32 5.32
C TRP A 92 -11.46 9.44 4.42
N GLN A 93 -11.00 8.37 3.79
CA GLN A 93 -9.93 8.48 2.78
C GLN A 93 -10.32 9.33 1.56
N LEU A 94 -11.61 9.53 1.28
CA LEU A 94 -12.07 10.44 0.21
C LEU A 94 -11.66 11.90 0.45
N VAL A 95 -11.36 12.29 1.68
CA VAL A 95 -10.80 13.61 2.02
C VAL A 95 -9.48 13.87 1.25
N TYR A 96 -8.76 12.82 0.84
CA TYR A 96 -7.57 12.94 -0.01
C TYR A 96 -7.81 13.77 -1.28
N PHE A 97 -9.04 13.73 -1.84
CA PHE A 97 -9.39 14.49 -3.06
C PHE A 97 -9.58 15.98 -2.82
N ILE A 98 -9.55 16.47 -1.58
CA ILE A 98 -9.59 17.91 -1.27
C ILE A 98 -8.16 18.45 -1.43
N PRO A 99 -7.87 19.28 -2.46
CA PRO A 99 -6.52 19.76 -2.72
C PRO A 99 -6.00 20.63 -1.57
N GLY A 100 -4.76 20.39 -1.18
CA GLY A 100 -4.06 21.13 -0.15
C GLY A 100 -4.23 20.57 1.27
N ILE A 101 -5.45 20.55 1.79
CA ILE A 101 -5.74 20.15 3.19
C ILE A 101 -5.95 18.64 3.30
N GLY A 102 -6.55 18.00 2.27
CA GLY A 102 -6.96 16.60 2.31
C GLY A 102 -5.83 15.61 2.59
N PRO A 103 -4.74 15.62 1.81
CA PRO A 103 -3.63 14.71 2.05
C PRO A 103 -2.96 14.90 3.42
N LEU A 104 -2.84 16.16 3.89
CA LEU A 104 -2.25 16.47 5.19
C LEU A 104 -3.14 15.97 6.33
N TRP A 105 -4.46 16.19 6.22
CA TRP A 105 -5.42 15.72 7.21
C TRP A 105 -5.44 14.20 7.30
N LEU A 106 -5.47 13.52 6.15
CA LEU A 106 -5.41 12.06 6.10
C LEU A 106 -4.12 11.53 6.70
N PHE A 107 -2.97 12.16 6.41
CA PHE A 107 -1.68 11.81 7.01
C PHE A 107 -1.71 11.88 8.54
N ILE A 108 -2.28 12.96 9.11
CA ILE A 108 -2.43 13.13 10.56
C ILE A 108 -3.29 12.00 11.15
N LEU A 109 -4.41 11.64 10.50
CA LEU A 109 -5.29 10.55 10.93
C LEU A 109 -4.54 9.21 10.92
N LEU A 110 -3.79 8.92 9.86
CA LEU A 110 -3.04 7.66 9.73
C LEU A 110 -1.89 7.53 10.75
N CYS A 111 -1.38 8.66 11.25
CA CYS A 111 -0.38 8.72 12.32
C CYS A 111 -0.99 8.62 13.73
N SER A 112 -2.30 8.77 13.88
CA SER A 112 -2.98 8.76 15.18
C SER A 112 -2.84 7.42 15.91
N SER A 113 -2.97 7.42 17.23
CA SER A 113 -2.92 6.19 18.03
C SER A 113 -4.17 5.33 17.80
N SER A 114 -4.01 4.00 17.90
CA SER A 114 -5.11 3.05 17.80
C SER A 114 -6.11 3.26 18.94
N GLN A 115 -7.39 3.22 18.62
CA GLN A 115 -8.48 3.24 19.61
C GLN A 115 -8.76 1.81 20.05
N LEU A 116 -8.41 1.49 21.31
CA LEU A 116 -8.56 0.16 21.87
C LEU A 116 -9.94 -0.07 22.49
N GLU A 117 -10.55 0.99 23.04
CA GLU A 117 -11.85 0.94 23.71
C GLU A 117 -12.94 1.58 22.83
N ASN A 118 -14.14 0.98 22.86
CA ASN A 118 -15.32 1.47 22.11
C ASN A 118 -15.11 1.67 20.60
N ASN A 119 -14.23 0.87 19.98
CA ASN A 119 -14.03 0.91 18.55
C ASN A 119 -15.06 0.01 17.84
N PRO A 120 -16.00 0.57 17.04
CA PRO A 120 -17.06 -0.21 16.41
C PRO A 120 -16.55 -1.20 15.33
N TYR A 121 -15.32 -1.03 14.86
CA TYR A 121 -14.71 -1.86 13.82
C TYR A 121 -13.80 -2.97 14.38
N ARG A 122 -13.50 -2.94 15.67
CA ARG A 122 -12.69 -3.97 16.33
C ARG A 122 -13.63 -5.05 16.86
N GLN A 123 -13.62 -6.22 16.25
CA GLN A 123 -14.32 -7.37 16.79
C GLN A 123 -13.65 -7.78 18.10
N GLU A 124 -14.43 -7.88 19.16
CA GLU A 124 -13.97 -8.48 20.41
C GLU A 124 -13.70 -9.97 20.12
N SER A 125 -12.44 -10.31 20.11
CA SER A 125 -11.98 -11.70 20.05
C SER A 125 -11.88 -12.29 21.43
#